data_ef103a06b105d5ca217a20e5d3e3a194
#
_entry.id   ef103a06b105d5ca217a20e5d3e3a194
#
_cell.length_a   1.000
_cell.length_b   1.000
_cell.length_c   1.000
_cell.angle_alpha   90.00
_cell.angle_beta   90.00
_cell.angle_gamma   90.00
#
_symmetry.space_group_name_H-M   'P 1'
#
loop_
_entity.id
_entity.type
_entity.pdbx_description
1 polymer ?
#
loop_
_entity_poly.entity_id
_entity_poly.type
_entity_poly.pdbx_seq_one_letter_code
_entity_poly.pdbx_strand_id
1 'polypeptide(L)'
;MKILSALLVPILLLSGCASVTVSNINSQEYLVQRRGDVISQGRLSDPTNTVLTALGLSNCENRMQYCINSVGDSSVTDNESKISALAEMWLFKAMRAQKDAQVLKDAGEFQDENKLNAELLN
;
A
#
# COMPACT_ATOMS: atom_id res chain seq x y z
N MET A 1 -27.91 39.03 42.53
CA MET A 1 -26.56 38.52 42.21
C MET A 1 -26.48 36.98 42.02
N LYS A 2 -27.46 36.20 42.43
CA LYS A 2 -27.42 34.75 42.28
C LYS A 2 -27.88 34.22 40.91
N ILE A 3 -28.52 35.03 40.09
CA ILE A 3 -29.06 34.65 38.79
C ILE A 3 -28.00 34.82 37.67
N LEU A 4 -27.06 35.76 37.85
CA LEU A 4 -25.98 36.00 36.86
C LEU A 4 -24.96 34.87 36.81
N SER A 5 -24.78 34.13 37.91
CA SER A 5 -23.79 33.04 38.02
C SER A 5 -24.28 31.76 37.33
N ALA A 6 -25.59 31.59 37.21
CA ALA A 6 -26.20 30.40 36.61
C ALA A 6 -26.21 30.43 35.05
N LEU A 7 -26.05 31.62 34.45
CA LEU A 7 -26.03 31.80 33.00
C LEU A 7 -24.63 31.69 32.36
N LEU A 8 -23.58 31.73 33.17
CA LEU A 8 -22.19 31.64 32.68
C LEU A 8 -21.72 30.18 32.45
N VAL A 9 -22.34 29.22 33.13
CA VAL A 9 -21.94 27.82 33.04
C VAL A 9 -22.26 27.16 31.69
N PRO A 10 -23.40 27.42 31.02
CA PRO A 10 -23.70 26.78 29.73
C PRO A 10 -22.88 27.33 28.56
N ILE A 11 -22.28 28.50 28.65
CA ILE A 11 -21.50 29.11 27.55
C ILE A 11 -20.12 28.47 27.44
N LEU A 12 -19.59 27.92 28.51
CA LEU A 12 -18.27 27.23 28.52
C LEU A 12 -18.30 25.84 27.96
N LEU A 13 -19.48 25.25 27.77
CA LEU A 13 -19.62 23.88 27.21
C LEU A 13 -19.72 23.85 25.65
N LEU A 14 -19.84 25.00 24.99
CA LEU A 14 -19.95 25.08 23.53
C LEU A 14 -18.61 25.34 22.80
N SER A 15 -17.51 25.51 23.52
CA SER A 15 -16.19 25.75 22.91
C SER A 15 -15.43 24.49 22.57
N GLY A 16 -16.06 23.32 22.55
CA GLY A 16 -15.47 22.03 22.28
C GLY A 16 -15.62 21.52 20.83
N CYS A 17 -16.00 22.36 19.88
CA CYS A 17 -15.88 22.01 18.46
C CYS A 17 -14.42 22.21 18.03
N ALA A 18 -13.56 21.25 18.36
CA ALA A 18 -12.33 21.07 17.60
C ALA A 18 -12.75 20.87 16.13
N SER A 19 -12.40 21.84 15.28
CA SER A 19 -12.57 21.71 13.83
C SER A 19 -11.70 20.54 13.38
N VAL A 20 -12.30 19.37 13.24
CA VAL A 20 -11.71 18.27 12.49
C VAL A 20 -11.60 18.77 11.07
N THR A 21 -10.43 19.21 10.67
CA THR A 21 -10.13 19.54 9.28
C THR A 21 -10.09 18.21 8.55
N VAL A 22 -11.23 17.78 8.01
CA VAL A 22 -11.28 16.69 7.05
C VAL A 22 -10.64 17.23 5.77
N SER A 23 -9.39 16.92 5.56
CA SER A 23 -8.75 17.05 4.26
C SER A 23 -9.51 16.16 3.30
N ASN A 24 -10.36 16.73 2.45
CA ASN A 24 -10.94 16.02 1.32
C ASN A 24 -9.82 15.72 0.33
N ILE A 25 -9.07 14.67 0.59
CA ILE A 25 -8.21 14.07 -0.43
C ILE A 25 -9.18 13.41 -1.41
N ASN A 26 -9.16 13.86 -2.66
CA ASN A 26 -9.93 13.27 -3.73
C ASN A 26 -9.58 11.77 -3.79
N SER A 27 -10.58 10.89 -3.78
CA SER A 27 -10.39 9.44 -3.78
C SER A 27 -9.48 8.97 -4.91
N GLN A 28 -9.49 9.67 -6.05
CA GLN A 28 -8.59 9.38 -7.17
C GLN A 28 -7.14 9.77 -6.84
N GLU A 29 -6.91 10.90 -6.19
CA GLU A 29 -5.57 11.34 -5.80
C GLU A 29 -4.97 10.40 -4.73
N TYR A 30 -5.78 9.95 -3.79
CA TYR A 30 -5.39 8.94 -2.79
C TYR A 30 -5.02 7.59 -3.45
N LEU A 31 -5.80 7.14 -4.44
CA LEU A 31 -5.52 5.91 -5.17
C LEU A 31 -4.26 6.03 -6.04
N VAL A 32 -4.03 7.18 -6.65
CA VAL A 32 -2.81 7.43 -7.45
C VAL A 32 -1.58 7.46 -6.55
N GLN A 33 -1.66 8.10 -5.40
CA GLN A 33 -0.55 8.17 -4.45
C GLN A 33 -0.18 6.78 -3.91
N ARG A 34 -1.17 5.93 -3.57
CA ARG A 34 -0.92 4.55 -3.13
C ARG A 34 -0.45 3.62 -4.25
N ARG A 35 -1.04 3.72 -5.43
CA ARG A 35 -0.61 2.96 -6.61
C ARG A 35 0.74 3.42 -7.13
N GLY A 36 1.04 4.71 -6.97
CA GLY A 36 2.29 5.31 -7.41
C GLY A 36 3.52 4.65 -6.80
N ASP A 37 3.48 4.30 -5.51
CA ASP A 37 4.62 3.69 -4.84
C ASP A 37 4.95 2.30 -5.37
N VAL A 38 3.96 1.44 -5.58
CA VAL A 38 4.17 0.10 -6.12
C VAL A 38 4.49 0.14 -7.61
N ILE A 39 3.73 0.93 -8.39
CA ILE A 39 3.85 0.98 -9.85
C ILE A 39 5.09 1.76 -10.28
N SER A 40 5.37 2.92 -9.66
CA SER A 40 6.45 3.81 -10.06
C SER A 40 7.78 3.52 -9.39
N GLN A 41 7.76 3.04 -8.15
CA GLN A 41 8.96 2.84 -7.33
C GLN A 41 9.26 1.37 -7.06
N GLY A 42 8.31 0.46 -7.34
CA GLY A 42 8.49 -0.98 -7.11
C GLY A 42 8.67 -1.34 -5.64
N ARG A 43 8.07 -0.57 -4.73
CA ARG A 43 8.12 -0.79 -3.27
C ARG A 43 6.75 -0.63 -2.64
N LEU A 44 6.59 -1.20 -1.44
CA LEU A 44 5.37 -1.04 -0.65
C LEU A 44 5.31 0.37 -0.05
N SER A 45 4.09 0.93 0.07
CA SER A 45 3.86 2.25 0.66
C SER A 45 4.16 2.29 2.16
N ASP A 46 4.37 3.50 2.71
CA ASP A 46 4.60 3.68 4.13
C ASP A 46 3.44 3.20 5.01
N PRO A 47 2.15 3.41 4.66
CA PRO A 47 1.05 2.84 5.42
C PRO A 47 1.08 1.30 5.47
N THR A 48 1.38 0.63 4.35
CA THR A 48 1.52 -0.83 4.31
C THR A 48 2.70 -1.29 5.16
N ASN A 49 3.85 -0.63 5.06
CA ASN A 49 5.01 -0.92 5.91
C ASN A 49 4.72 -0.70 7.40
N THR A 50 3.88 0.25 7.76
CA THR A 50 3.42 0.46 9.15
C THR A 50 2.63 -0.75 9.65
N VAL A 51 1.72 -1.30 8.85
CA VAL A 51 0.97 -2.53 9.18
C VAL A 51 1.94 -3.71 9.36
N LEU A 52 2.88 -3.89 8.44
CA LEU A 52 3.87 -4.97 8.53
C LEU A 52 4.73 -4.85 9.79
N THR A 53 5.19 -3.65 10.11
CA THR A 53 5.98 -3.38 11.32
C THR A 53 5.19 -3.65 12.59
N ALA A 54 3.92 -3.24 12.66
CA ALA A 54 3.03 -3.51 13.79
C ALA A 54 2.83 -5.01 14.03
N LEU A 55 2.91 -5.82 12.98
CA LEU A 55 2.83 -7.28 13.05
C LEU A 55 4.21 -7.98 13.23
N GLY A 56 5.29 -7.21 13.36
CA GLY A 56 6.64 -7.76 13.46
C GLY A 56 7.14 -8.44 12.19
N LEU A 57 6.53 -8.12 11.04
CA LEU A 57 6.89 -8.67 9.75
C LEU A 57 7.99 -7.83 9.08
N SER A 58 9.07 -8.48 8.71
CA SER A 58 10.20 -7.86 8.02
C SER A 58 10.53 -8.58 6.72
N ASN A 59 11.21 -7.89 5.81
CA ASN A 59 11.68 -8.45 4.54
C ASN A 59 10.55 -9.07 3.69
N CYS A 60 9.36 -8.47 3.73
CA CYS A 60 8.18 -8.97 3.04
C CYS A 60 8.31 -8.96 1.53
N GLU A 61 9.12 -8.07 0.95
CA GLU A 61 9.38 -8.05 -0.49
C GLU A 61 9.98 -9.36 -1.02
N ASN A 62 10.76 -10.05 -0.19
CA ASN A 62 11.35 -11.35 -0.53
C ASN A 62 10.51 -12.56 -0.06
N ARG A 63 9.56 -12.34 0.84
CA ARG A 63 8.68 -13.37 1.41
C ARG A 63 7.21 -12.99 1.30
N MET A 64 6.84 -12.43 0.17
CA MET A 64 5.54 -11.77 -0.02
C MET A 64 4.37 -12.68 0.35
N GLN A 65 4.36 -13.95 -0.08
CA GLN A 65 3.27 -14.87 0.23
C GLN A 65 3.11 -15.13 1.73
N TYR A 66 4.22 -15.28 2.43
CA TYR A 66 4.21 -15.45 3.89
C TYR A 66 3.60 -14.23 4.59
N CYS A 67 4.04 -13.04 4.20
CA CYS A 67 3.52 -11.81 4.78
C CYS A 67 2.04 -11.58 4.45
N ILE A 68 1.58 -11.88 3.23
CA ILE A 68 0.17 -11.81 2.86
C ILE A 68 -0.68 -12.70 3.77
N ASN A 69 -0.26 -13.94 3.99
CA ASN A 69 -0.97 -14.86 4.87
C ASN A 69 -0.99 -14.33 6.32
N SER A 70 0.15 -13.88 6.83
CA SER A 70 0.26 -13.34 8.19
C SER A 70 -0.60 -12.09 8.41
N VAL A 71 -0.66 -11.18 7.45
CA VAL A 71 -1.55 -10.01 7.49
C VAL A 71 -3.01 -10.46 7.43
N GLY A 72 -3.34 -11.43 6.57
CA GLY A 72 -4.68 -11.98 6.41
C GLY A 72 -5.23 -12.59 7.69
N ASP A 73 -4.41 -13.34 8.40
CA ASP A 73 -4.77 -14.05 9.64
C ASP A 73 -4.73 -13.14 10.88
N SER A 74 -4.18 -11.93 10.75
CA SER A 74 -4.02 -11.01 11.88
C SER A 74 -5.35 -10.40 12.32
N SER A 75 -5.53 -10.31 13.65
CA SER A 75 -6.60 -9.55 14.30
C SER A 75 -6.11 -8.26 14.98
N VAL A 76 -4.84 -7.93 14.85
CA VAL A 76 -4.20 -6.82 15.58
C VAL A 76 -4.41 -5.47 14.91
N THR A 77 -4.64 -5.46 13.59
CA THR A 77 -4.89 -4.24 12.81
C THR A 77 -6.38 -4.09 12.50
N ASP A 78 -6.83 -2.84 12.33
CA ASP A 78 -8.18 -2.56 11.86
C ASP A 78 -8.41 -3.12 10.45
N ASN A 79 -9.68 -3.41 10.13
CA ASN A 79 -10.02 -4.05 8.87
C ASN A 79 -9.67 -3.21 7.64
N GLU A 80 -9.75 -1.90 7.71
CA GLU A 80 -9.48 -1.01 6.59
C GLU A 80 -7.99 -1.03 6.23
N SER A 81 -7.12 -0.83 7.22
CA SER A 81 -5.67 -0.91 7.06
C SER A 81 -5.22 -2.28 6.57
N LYS A 82 -5.82 -3.35 7.09
CA LYS A 82 -5.56 -4.72 6.70
C LYS A 82 -5.91 -4.98 5.23
N ILE A 83 -7.12 -4.64 4.81
CA ILE A 83 -7.58 -4.82 3.41
C ILE A 83 -6.73 -4.00 2.46
N SER A 84 -6.42 -2.76 2.83
CA SER A 84 -5.59 -1.86 2.03
C SER A 84 -4.17 -2.40 1.85
N ALA A 85 -3.55 -2.89 2.92
CA ALA A 85 -2.23 -3.51 2.86
C ALA A 85 -2.23 -4.79 2.02
N LEU A 86 -3.23 -5.66 2.19
CA LEU A 86 -3.37 -6.89 1.39
C LEU A 86 -3.52 -6.59 -0.10
N ALA A 87 -4.36 -5.61 -0.47
CA ALA A 87 -4.55 -5.22 -1.86
C ALA A 87 -3.24 -4.74 -2.50
N GLU A 88 -2.47 -3.94 -1.78
CA GLU A 88 -1.17 -3.45 -2.24
C GLU A 88 -0.13 -4.56 -2.36
N MET A 89 -0.07 -5.47 -1.39
CA MET A 89 0.85 -6.60 -1.41
C MET A 89 0.56 -7.58 -2.56
N TRP A 90 -0.72 -7.83 -2.85
CA TRP A 90 -1.11 -8.62 -4.03
C TRP A 90 -0.74 -7.94 -5.34
N LEU A 91 -0.93 -6.62 -5.45
CA LEU A 91 -0.51 -5.84 -6.61
C LEU A 91 1.01 -5.93 -6.80
N PHE A 92 1.77 -5.72 -5.73
CA PHE A 92 3.24 -5.86 -5.76
C PHE A 92 3.69 -7.22 -6.26
N LYS A 93 3.07 -8.29 -5.74
CA LYS A 93 3.37 -9.66 -6.16
C LYS A 93 3.06 -9.90 -7.63
N ALA A 94 1.90 -9.41 -8.12
CA ALA A 94 1.50 -9.55 -9.52
C ALA A 94 2.46 -8.81 -10.47
N MET A 95 2.85 -7.58 -10.12
CA MET A 95 3.79 -6.79 -10.92
C MET A 95 5.17 -7.42 -10.99
N ARG A 96 5.64 -8.00 -9.90
CA ARG A 96 6.90 -8.73 -9.87
C ARG A 96 6.86 -9.95 -10.79
N ALA A 97 5.79 -10.74 -10.71
CA ALA A 97 5.59 -11.91 -11.59
C ALA A 97 5.55 -11.50 -13.07
N GLN A 98 4.89 -10.38 -13.40
CA GLN A 98 4.85 -9.85 -14.76
C GLN A 98 6.25 -9.45 -15.26
N LYS A 99 7.02 -8.76 -14.42
CA LYS A 99 8.40 -8.36 -14.75
C LYS A 99 9.29 -9.58 -14.98
N ASP A 100 9.21 -10.58 -14.13
CA ASP A 100 9.99 -11.82 -14.27
C ASP A 100 9.61 -12.57 -15.54
N ALA A 101 8.32 -12.63 -15.90
CA ALA A 101 7.85 -13.23 -17.15
C ALA A 101 8.37 -12.46 -18.38
N GLN A 102 8.43 -11.14 -18.34
CA GLN A 102 8.98 -10.31 -19.43
C GLN A 102 10.47 -10.57 -19.61
N VAL A 103 11.24 -10.63 -18.54
CA VAL A 103 12.68 -10.94 -18.60
C VAL A 103 12.94 -12.31 -19.23
N LEU A 104 12.13 -13.31 -18.89
CA LEU A 104 12.24 -14.64 -19.50
C LEU A 104 11.90 -14.64 -20.98
N LYS A 105 10.89 -13.87 -21.39
CA LYS A 105 10.50 -13.73 -22.79
C LYS A 105 11.63 -13.07 -23.60
N ASP A 106 12.15 -11.95 -23.10
CA ASP A 106 13.24 -11.20 -23.76
C ASP A 106 14.50 -12.07 -23.88
N ALA A 107 14.83 -12.87 -22.86
CA ALA A 107 15.93 -13.84 -22.91
C ALA A 107 15.70 -14.95 -23.95
N GLY A 108 14.46 -15.44 -24.09
CA GLY A 108 14.10 -16.43 -25.10
C GLY A 108 14.20 -15.89 -26.52
N GLU A 109 13.74 -14.68 -26.79
CA GLU A 109 13.85 -14.03 -28.08
C GLU A 109 15.32 -13.81 -28.47
N PHE A 110 16.18 -13.42 -27.55
CA PHE A 110 17.60 -13.24 -27.79
C PHE A 110 18.32 -14.56 -28.14
N GLN A 111 17.92 -15.68 -27.56
CA GLN A 111 18.47 -16.98 -27.90
C GLN A 111 18.06 -17.43 -29.30
N ASP A 112 16.82 -17.18 -29.70
CA ASP A 112 16.32 -17.53 -31.04
C ASP A 112 16.99 -16.71 -32.14
N GLU A 113 17.21 -15.42 -31.94
CA GLU A 113 17.95 -14.55 -32.85
C GLU A 113 19.40 -15.02 -33.04
N ASN A 114 20.09 -15.35 -31.94
CA ASN A 114 21.46 -15.89 -32.04
C ASN A 114 21.54 -17.23 -32.77
N LYS A 115 20.56 -18.11 -32.58
CA LYS A 115 20.48 -19.38 -33.27
C LYS A 115 20.24 -19.19 -34.78
N LEU A 116 19.32 -18.30 -35.15
CA LEU A 116 19.02 -17.95 -36.52
C LEU A 116 20.24 -17.37 -37.24
N ASN A 117 20.95 -16.45 -36.59
CA ASN A 117 22.16 -15.84 -37.12
C ASN A 117 23.30 -16.88 -37.31
N ALA A 118 23.44 -17.83 -36.40
CA ALA A 118 24.41 -18.93 -36.55
C ALA A 118 24.10 -19.88 -37.72
N GLU A 119 22.81 -20.12 -37.99
CA GLU A 119 22.35 -20.93 -39.12
C GLU A 119 22.55 -20.21 -40.48
N LEU A 120 22.47 -18.86 -40.49
CA LEU A 120 22.67 -18.10 -41.75
C LEU A 120 24.15 -17.93 -42.14
N LEU A 121 25.07 -18.16 -41.20
CA LEU A 121 26.52 -17.99 -41.40
C LEU A 121 27.24 -19.32 -41.80
N ASN A 122 26.51 -20.46 -41.88
CA ASN A 122 26.98 -21.75 -42.32
C ASN A 122 26.40 -22.09 -43.71
#